data_5434232932041258b4cfb9d63297439c
#
_entry.id   5434232932041258b4cfb9d63297439c
#
_cell.length_a   1.000
_cell.length_b   1.000
_cell.length_c   1.000
_cell.angle_alpha   90.00
_cell.angle_beta   90.00
_cell.angle_gamma   90.00
#
_symmetry.space_group_name_H-M   'P 1'
#
loop_
_entity.id
_entity.type
_entity.pdbx_description
1 polymer ?
#
loop_
_entity_poly.entity_id
_entity_poly.type
_entity_poly.pdbx_seq_one_letter_code
_entity_poly.pdbx_strand_id
1 'polypeptide(L)'
;MKELLTEKYRPKTLDEIALPKRVKDILQNGIQSNILLYGTQGTGKTSTAKLMVKQFGHSYTYINCSKETGIDTIRDKISNFCASSSLMSNRNNLKVVIMDEMDGMSAQAYQALRGCIEEFACNTRFVATCNFLSKVPEPIQSRFECISFDFDNEEMLEVKKQYVLRIKHICDNENVEIDKDAVSALLKNNFPDMRSIVNKLQSMIIQNVSHITLEHVSKTNSECTDIFDLVINSNDSVENYKILVSNYSNKVDEVLNSLGKEFIEYIINSHQELTRFIPHITICVAKYQSQKNNCIDPVVCMLACVYELQQTIRQQI
;
A
#
# COMPACT_ATOMS: atom_id res chain seq x y z
N MET A 1 -7.67 8.11 -24.32
CA MET A 1 -7.74 7.51 -22.97
C MET A 1 -7.30 8.58 -21.97
N LYS A 2 -8.09 8.83 -20.90
CA LYS A 2 -7.63 9.74 -19.84
C LYS A 2 -6.46 9.07 -19.11
N GLU A 3 -5.39 9.81 -18.90
CA GLU A 3 -4.22 9.35 -18.15
C GLU A 3 -4.60 9.03 -16.71
N LEU A 4 -3.99 7.99 -16.11
CA LEU A 4 -4.21 7.65 -14.71
C LEU A 4 -3.67 8.76 -13.81
N LEU A 5 -4.49 9.28 -12.89
CA LEU A 5 -4.08 10.35 -11.99
C LEU A 5 -2.88 9.94 -11.12
N THR A 6 -2.75 8.67 -10.77
CA THR A 6 -1.59 8.13 -10.04
C THR A 6 -0.29 8.27 -10.81
N GLU A 7 -0.32 8.27 -12.15
CA GLU A 7 0.85 8.50 -12.98
C GLU A 7 1.01 9.99 -13.31
N LYS A 8 -0.08 10.70 -13.66
CA LYS A 8 -0.08 12.14 -13.94
C LYS A 8 0.47 12.96 -12.77
N TYR A 9 0.04 12.64 -11.56
CA TYR A 9 0.44 13.31 -10.32
C TYR A 9 1.51 12.54 -9.54
N ARG A 10 2.27 11.66 -10.18
CA ARG A 10 3.42 11.04 -9.55
C ARG A 10 4.47 12.12 -9.22
N PRO A 11 5.00 12.16 -7.98
CA PRO A 11 6.03 13.15 -7.61
C PRO A 11 7.20 13.14 -8.59
N LYS A 12 7.68 14.33 -8.96
CA LYS A 12 8.81 14.53 -9.88
C LYS A 12 10.08 14.94 -9.14
N THR A 13 9.95 15.44 -7.92
CA THR A 13 11.06 15.81 -7.02
C THR A 13 10.85 15.18 -5.64
N LEU A 14 11.90 15.08 -4.83
CA LEU A 14 11.80 14.58 -3.46
C LEU A 14 10.94 15.49 -2.57
N ASP A 15 10.93 16.78 -2.83
CA ASP A 15 10.12 17.74 -2.06
C ASP A 15 8.63 17.58 -2.26
N GLU A 16 8.22 17.05 -3.42
CA GLU A 16 6.83 16.75 -3.72
C GLU A 16 6.30 15.49 -3.02
N ILE A 17 7.21 14.66 -2.50
CA ILE A 17 6.78 13.49 -1.72
C ILE A 17 6.42 13.95 -0.31
N ALA A 18 5.24 13.56 0.14
CA ALA A 18 4.79 13.84 1.50
C ALA A 18 5.51 12.91 2.49
N LEU A 19 6.59 13.41 3.08
CA LEU A 19 7.44 12.71 4.02
C LEU A 19 7.71 13.60 5.24
N PRO A 20 7.94 13.01 6.43
CA PRO A 20 8.35 13.77 7.60
C PRO A 20 9.77 14.34 7.41
N LYS A 21 10.06 15.42 8.11
CA LYS A 21 11.35 16.11 8.03
C LYS A 21 12.52 15.15 8.28
N ARG A 22 12.43 14.29 9.29
CA ARG A 22 13.46 13.27 9.59
C ARG A 22 13.87 12.48 8.35
N VAL A 23 12.89 11.98 7.59
CA VAL A 23 13.17 11.18 6.39
C VAL A 23 13.76 12.05 5.29
N LYS A 24 13.21 13.27 5.08
CA LYS A 24 13.75 14.22 4.08
C LYS A 24 15.20 14.58 4.36
N ASP A 25 15.56 14.87 5.61
CA ASP A 25 16.92 15.21 6.02
C ASP A 25 17.92 14.07 5.74
N ILE A 26 17.52 12.81 5.99
CA ILE A 26 18.35 11.64 5.66
C ILE A 26 18.56 11.54 4.14
N LEU A 27 17.47 11.66 3.37
CA LEU A 27 17.51 11.50 1.92
C LEU A 27 18.30 12.61 1.19
N GLN A 28 18.38 13.82 1.77
CA GLN A 28 19.16 14.94 1.20
C GLN A 28 20.67 14.69 1.23
N ASN A 29 21.17 13.80 2.10
CA ASN A 29 22.59 13.46 2.17
C ASN A 29 23.08 12.61 0.98
N GLY A 30 22.19 12.20 0.08
CA GLY A 30 22.51 11.37 -1.07
C GLY A 30 22.66 9.87 -0.72
N ILE A 31 23.14 9.09 -1.70
CA ILE A 31 23.26 7.63 -1.60
C ILE A 31 24.70 7.28 -1.19
N GLN A 32 25.00 7.33 0.09
CA GLN A 32 26.33 7.02 0.62
C GLN A 32 26.47 5.57 1.05
N SER A 33 25.38 4.96 1.54
CA SER A 33 25.26 3.58 1.97
C SER A 33 24.22 2.84 1.12
N ASN A 34 24.07 1.53 1.32
CA ASN A 34 22.90 0.83 0.81
C ASN A 34 21.71 1.24 1.67
N ILE A 35 20.57 1.54 1.05
CA ILE A 35 19.37 2.07 1.72
C ILE A 35 18.21 1.10 1.52
N LEU A 36 17.51 0.76 2.61
CA LEU A 36 16.28 -0.03 2.60
C LEU A 36 15.13 0.82 3.15
N LEU A 37 14.22 1.22 2.27
CA LEU A 37 13.00 1.95 2.61
C LEU A 37 11.89 0.94 2.95
N TYR A 38 11.39 0.92 4.17
CA TYR A 38 10.37 -0.04 4.60
C TYR A 38 9.17 0.64 5.25
N GLY A 39 8.02 -0.05 5.30
CA GLY A 39 6.78 0.40 5.94
C GLY A 39 5.56 0.27 5.06
N THR A 40 4.45 0.83 5.51
CA THR A 40 3.12 0.69 4.90
C THR A 40 3.11 1.02 3.40
N GLN A 41 2.34 0.27 2.62
CA GLN A 41 2.19 0.50 1.18
C GLN A 41 1.59 1.89 0.88
N GLY A 42 1.83 2.41 -0.34
CA GLY A 42 1.28 3.69 -0.79
C GLY A 42 1.93 4.95 -0.20
N THR A 43 2.93 4.83 0.70
CA THR A 43 3.65 5.94 1.34
C THR A 43 4.73 6.59 0.46
N GLY A 44 4.95 6.09 -0.77
CA GLY A 44 5.88 6.68 -1.73
C GLY A 44 7.28 6.08 -1.76
N LYS A 45 7.57 4.94 -1.10
CA LYS A 45 8.90 4.28 -1.06
C LYS A 45 9.53 4.11 -2.45
N THR A 46 8.83 3.50 -3.38
CA THR A 46 9.32 3.29 -4.77
C THR A 46 9.58 4.61 -5.49
N SER A 47 8.72 5.62 -5.30
CA SER A 47 8.91 6.95 -5.89
C SER A 47 10.14 7.64 -5.30
N THR A 48 10.33 7.55 -3.99
CA THR A 48 11.50 8.06 -3.28
C THR A 48 12.79 7.42 -3.82
N ALA A 49 12.86 6.09 -3.90
CA ALA A 49 14.02 5.39 -4.42
C ALA A 49 14.40 5.86 -5.82
N LYS A 50 13.42 5.98 -6.74
CA LYS A 50 13.65 6.46 -8.11
C LYS A 50 14.07 7.92 -8.18
N LEU A 51 13.47 8.79 -7.36
CA LEU A 51 13.77 10.22 -7.37
C LEU A 51 15.14 10.53 -6.77
N MET A 52 15.53 9.83 -5.69
CA MET A 52 16.89 9.96 -5.14
C MET A 52 17.95 9.70 -6.21
N VAL A 53 17.84 8.57 -6.91
CA VAL A 53 18.83 8.20 -7.93
C VAL A 53 18.89 9.23 -9.06
N LYS A 54 17.73 9.73 -9.49
CA LYS A 54 17.66 10.77 -10.53
C LYS A 54 18.21 12.10 -10.07
N GLN A 55 17.89 12.54 -8.85
CA GLN A 55 18.33 13.82 -8.30
C GLN A 55 19.86 13.89 -8.16
N PHE A 56 20.49 12.80 -7.77
CA PHE A 56 21.95 12.74 -7.62
C PHE A 56 22.67 12.31 -8.93
N GLY A 57 21.93 12.12 -10.03
CA GLY A 57 22.52 11.88 -11.36
C GLY A 57 23.24 10.53 -11.51
N HIS A 58 22.90 9.54 -10.67
CA HIS A 58 23.52 8.22 -10.73
C HIS A 58 22.97 7.38 -11.87
N SER A 59 23.84 6.58 -12.50
CA SER A 59 23.41 5.51 -13.39
C SER A 59 22.72 4.43 -12.58
N TYR A 60 21.54 3.94 -13.03
CA TYR A 60 20.81 2.94 -12.27
C TYR A 60 20.18 1.86 -13.14
N THR A 61 19.97 0.71 -12.52
CA THR A 61 19.07 -0.34 -13.01
C THR A 61 17.93 -0.54 -12.03
N TYR A 62 16.77 -0.98 -12.53
CA TYR A 62 15.57 -1.21 -11.73
C TYR A 62 15.15 -2.68 -11.85
N ILE A 63 14.94 -3.32 -10.70
CA ILE A 63 14.49 -4.70 -10.56
C ILE A 63 13.26 -4.73 -9.67
N ASN A 64 12.14 -5.26 -10.16
CA ASN A 64 10.98 -5.56 -9.33
C ASN A 64 11.10 -7.01 -8.83
N CYS A 65 11.40 -7.18 -7.54
CA CYS A 65 11.70 -8.47 -6.94
C CYS A 65 10.46 -9.39 -6.79
N SER A 66 9.25 -8.85 -6.88
CA SER A 66 8.02 -9.64 -6.87
C SER A 66 7.68 -10.24 -8.24
N LYS A 67 8.18 -9.62 -9.33
CA LYS A 67 7.95 -10.08 -10.71
C LYS A 67 9.11 -10.92 -11.22
N GLU A 68 10.31 -10.55 -10.84
CA GLU A 68 11.56 -11.18 -11.26
C GLU A 68 12.06 -12.10 -10.14
N THR A 69 11.48 -13.30 -10.05
CA THR A 69 11.75 -14.25 -8.95
C THR A 69 12.90 -15.21 -9.23
N GLY A 70 13.41 -15.26 -10.46
CA GLY A 70 14.52 -16.12 -10.86
C GLY A 70 15.84 -15.63 -10.30
N ILE A 71 16.60 -16.52 -9.61
CA ILE A 71 17.90 -16.20 -9.01
C ILE A 71 18.90 -15.75 -10.07
N ASP A 72 19.00 -16.52 -11.15
CA ASP A 72 19.94 -16.25 -12.23
C ASP A 72 19.60 -14.92 -12.92
N THR A 73 18.30 -14.63 -13.13
CA THR A 73 17.85 -13.36 -13.71
C THR A 73 18.27 -12.17 -12.87
N ILE A 74 18.10 -12.26 -11.54
CA ILE A 74 18.48 -11.18 -10.62
C ILE A 74 20.00 -11.03 -10.58
N ARG A 75 20.72 -12.13 -10.42
CA ARG A 75 22.18 -12.15 -10.37
C ARG A 75 22.81 -11.61 -11.66
N ASP A 76 22.34 -12.08 -12.81
CA ASP A 76 22.88 -11.68 -14.10
C ASP A 76 22.61 -10.20 -14.40
N LYS A 77 21.40 -9.69 -14.08
CA LYS A 77 21.09 -8.27 -14.24
C LYS A 77 21.98 -7.40 -13.38
N ILE A 78 22.18 -7.77 -12.09
CA ILE A 78 23.05 -7.02 -11.19
C ILE A 78 24.50 -7.08 -11.69
N SER A 79 25.04 -8.27 -11.95
CA SER A 79 26.43 -8.45 -12.37
C SER A 79 26.73 -7.76 -13.69
N ASN A 80 25.87 -7.89 -14.71
CA ASN A 80 26.02 -7.23 -16.00
C ASN A 80 26.00 -5.71 -15.86
N PHE A 81 25.07 -5.17 -15.04
CA PHE A 81 25.02 -3.74 -14.79
C PHE A 81 26.23 -3.25 -14.03
N CYS A 82 26.63 -3.92 -12.95
CA CYS A 82 27.77 -3.53 -12.10
C CYS A 82 29.10 -3.64 -12.82
N ALA A 83 29.30 -4.70 -13.63
CA ALA A 83 30.53 -4.93 -14.41
C ALA A 83 30.63 -4.03 -15.65
N SER A 84 29.52 -3.53 -16.22
CA SER A 84 29.56 -2.67 -17.39
C SER A 84 30.38 -1.41 -17.13
N SER A 85 31.38 -1.13 -17.99
CA SER A 85 32.08 0.16 -17.94
C SER A 85 31.16 1.25 -18.51
N SER A 86 30.85 2.26 -17.68
CA SER A 86 30.14 3.45 -18.18
C SER A 86 31.08 4.24 -19.08
N LEU A 87 30.83 4.27 -20.38
CA LEU A 87 31.60 5.06 -21.36
C LEU A 87 31.56 6.59 -21.07
N MET A 88 30.68 7.03 -20.21
CA MET A 88 30.50 8.43 -19.77
C MET A 88 30.94 8.66 -18.31
N SER A 89 31.74 7.80 -17.73
CA SER A 89 32.11 7.96 -16.32
C SER A 89 33.14 9.08 -16.13
N ASN A 90 32.71 10.23 -15.68
CA ASN A 90 33.49 10.96 -14.71
C ASN A 90 33.77 9.98 -13.55
N ARG A 91 35.02 9.90 -13.10
CA ARG A 91 35.54 8.91 -12.11
C ARG A 91 34.78 8.77 -10.78
N ASN A 92 33.66 9.50 -10.61
CA ASN A 92 32.83 9.56 -9.39
C ASN A 92 31.39 9.06 -9.60
N ASN A 93 31.01 8.44 -10.72
CA ASN A 93 29.64 7.99 -10.93
C ASN A 93 29.41 6.62 -10.28
N LEU A 94 28.91 6.68 -9.04
CA LEU A 94 28.37 5.55 -8.32
C LEU A 94 27.22 4.92 -9.12
N LYS A 95 27.22 3.61 -9.29
CA LYS A 95 26.09 2.86 -9.84
C LYS A 95 25.09 2.55 -8.77
N VAL A 96 23.81 2.56 -9.11
CA VAL A 96 22.74 2.25 -8.16
C VAL A 96 21.84 1.15 -8.71
N VAL A 97 21.62 0.12 -7.90
CA VAL A 97 20.63 -0.93 -8.17
C VAL A 97 19.41 -0.65 -7.33
N ILE A 98 18.27 -0.33 -7.98
CA ILE A 98 16.99 -0.18 -7.29
C ILE A 98 16.30 -1.54 -7.26
N MET A 99 15.99 -2.03 -6.05
CA MET A 99 15.31 -3.30 -5.81
C MET A 99 13.94 -3.02 -5.17
N ASP A 100 12.88 -3.11 -5.95
CA ASP A 100 11.53 -2.80 -5.50
C ASP A 100 10.82 -4.08 -5.01
N GLU A 101 10.05 -3.97 -3.92
CA GLU A 101 9.32 -5.07 -3.31
C GLU A 101 10.23 -6.26 -2.93
N MET A 102 11.34 -5.96 -2.25
CA MET A 102 12.35 -6.95 -1.87
C MET A 102 11.76 -8.09 -1.01
N ASP A 103 10.75 -7.82 -0.20
CA ASP A 103 10.04 -8.81 0.63
C ASP A 103 9.32 -9.91 -0.15
N GLY A 104 9.28 -9.82 -1.49
CA GLY A 104 8.83 -10.87 -2.41
C GLY A 104 9.92 -11.84 -2.86
N MET A 105 11.19 -11.64 -2.45
CA MET A 105 12.30 -12.48 -2.86
C MET A 105 12.30 -13.86 -2.18
N SER A 106 12.80 -14.88 -2.90
CA SER A 106 13.08 -16.20 -2.33
C SER A 106 14.32 -16.19 -1.44
N ALA A 107 14.42 -17.16 -0.51
CA ALA A 107 15.61 -17.31 0.34
C ALA A 107 16.90 -17.45 -0.46
N GLN A 108 16.84 -18.15 -1.58
CA GLN A 108 17.98 -18.35 -2.47
C GLN A 108 18.39 -17.05 -3.18
N ALA A 109 17.41 -16.22 -3.59
CA ALA A 109 17.66 -14.90 -4.19
C ALA A 109 18.34 -13.95 -3.18
N TYR A 110 17.98 -14.00 -1.91
CA TYR A 110 18.67 -13.25 -0.85
C TYR A 110 20.15 -13.68 -0.67
N GLN A 111 20.44 -14.98 -0.78
CA GLN A 111 21.83 -15.46 -0.73
C GLN A 111 22.66 -14.93 -1.89
N ALA A 112 22.10 -14.96 -3.11
CA ALA A 112 22.76 -14.41 -4.29
C ALA A 112 22.97 -12.88 -4.15
N LEU A 113 21.97 -12.15 -3.68
CA LEU A 113 22.06 -10.72 -3.43
C LEU A 113 23.18 -10.38 -2.44
N ARG A 114 23.30 -11.15 -1.35
CA ARG A 114 24.39 -10.96 -0.39
C ARG A 114 25.76 -11.00 -1.05
N GLY A 115 25.98 -11.98 -1.93
CA GLY A 115 27.22 -12.07 -2.70
C GLY A 115 27.45 -10.85 -3.58
N CYS A 116 26.42 -10.40 -4.30
CA CYS A 116 26.52 -9.20 -5.16
C CYS A 116 26.80 -7.92 -4.36
N ILE A 117 26.20 -7.74 -3.17
CA ILE A 117 26.45 -6.57 -2.32
C ILE A 117 27.91 -6.51 -1.89
N GLU A 118 28.50 -7.65 -1.52
CA GLU A 118 29.91 -7.74 -1.10
C GLU A 118 30.87 -7.56 -2.31
N GLU A 119 30.57 -8.19 -3.44
CA GLU A 119 31.39 -8.14 -4.65
C GLU A 119 31.49 -6.74 -5.26
N PHE A 120 30.37 -6.02 -5.31
CA PHE A 120 30.30 -4.70 -5.97
C PHE A 120 30.31 -3.51 -5.02
N ALA A 121 30.66 -3.71 -3.74
CA ALA A 121 30.65 -2.67 -2.70
C ALA A 121 31.49 -1.43 -3.04
N CYS A 122 32.53 -1.58 -3.87
CA CYS A 122 33.45 -0.48 -4.20
C CYS A 122 32.83 0.54 -5.18
N ASN A 123 31.90 0.14 -6.05
CA ASN A 123 31.39 0.97 -7.15
C ASN A 123 29.86 1.04 -7.24
N THR A 124 29.15 0.27 -6.43
CA THR A 124 27.70 0.15 -6.51
C THR A 124 27.05 0.33 -5.14
N ARG A 125 25.86 0.94 -5.10
CA ARG A 125 24.97 0.97 -3.94
C ARG A 125 23.62 0.40 -4.31
N PHE A 126 22.95 -0.16 -3.31
CA PHE A 126 21.63 -0.76 -3.46
C PHE A 126 20.60 0.12 -2.75
N VAL A 127 19.53 0.47 -3.44
CA VAL A 127 18.39 1.16 -2.85
C VAL A 127 17.18 0.24 -2.98
N ALA A 128 16.76 -0.32 -1.86
CA ALA A 128 15.71 -1.31 -1.81
C ALA A 128 14.43 -0.76 -1.19
N THR A 129 13.28 -1.36 -1.53
CA THR A 129 12.02 -1.10 -0.86
C THR A 129 11.39 -2.42 -0.40
N CYS A 130 10.68 -2.39 0.73
CA CYS A 130 9.81 -3.49 1.17
C CYS A 130 8.62 -2.96 1.98
N ASN A 131 7.57 -3.75 2.09
CA ASN A 131 6.46 -3.43 2.97
C ASN A 131 6.69 -4.01 4.38
N PHE A 132 7.24 -5.20 4.47
CA PHE A 132 7.45 -5.91 5.71
C PHE A 132 8.93 -6.17 5.95
N LEU A 133 9.57 -5.39 6.84
CA LEU A 133 10.98 -5.56 7.19
C LEU A 133 11.25 -6.97 7.75
N SER A 134 10.30 -7.54 8.49
CA SER A 134 10.40 -8.88 9.08
C SER A 134 10.56 -10.02 8.06
N LYS A 135 10.18 -9.79 6.78
CA LYS A 135 10.38 -10.76 5.70
C LYS A 135 11.78 -10.70 5.08
N VAL A 136 12.53 -9.64 5.35
CA VAL A 136 13.91 -9.49 4.87
C VAL A 136 14.85 -10.13 5.91
N PRO A 137 15.73 -11.08 5.52
CA PRO A 137 16.64 -11.74 6.46
C PRO A 137 17.60 -10.75 7.12
N GLU A 138 17.87 -10.93 8.43
CA GLU A 138 18.80 -10.08 9.20
C GLU A 138 20.18 -9.90 8.54
N PRO A 139 20.81 -10.93 7.93
CA PRO A 139 22.09 -10.75 7.23
C PRO A 139 22.02 -9.76 6.06
N ILE A 140 20.84 -9.55 5.48
CA ILE A 140 20.63 -8.51 4.45
C ILE A 140 20.38 -7.17 5.13
N GLN A 141 19.49 -7.11 6.13
CA GLN A 141 19.19 -5.87 6.86
C GLN A 141 20.47 -5.20 7.40
N SER A 142 21.40 -5.98 7.95
CA SER A 142 22.68 -5.47 8.49
C SER A 142 23.60 -4.80 7.46
N ARG A 143 23.34 -4.97 6.17
CA ARG A 143 24.10 -4.37 5.05
C ARG A 143 23.41 -3.13 4.48
N PHE A 144 22.25 -2.75 5.04
CA PHE A 144 21.45 -1.62 4.63
C PHE A 144 21.23 -0.65 5.80
N GLU A 145 21.17 0.63 5.48
CA GLU A 145 20.58 1.64 6.33
C GLU A 145 19.06 1.56 6.18
N CYS A 146 18.39 1.05 7.21
CA CYS A 146 16.95 0.83 7.20
C CYS A 146 16.21 2.11 7.59
N ILE A 147 15.44 2.69 6.67
CA ILE A 147 14.68 3.93 6.87
C ILE A 147 13.19 3.58 6.92
N SER A 148 12.56 3.86 8.07
CA SER A 148 11.12 3.65 8.24
C SER A 148 10.28 4.70 7.54
N PHE A 149 9.26 4.24 6.82
CA PHE A 149 8.15 5.00 6.28
C PHE A 149 6.86 4.79 7.10
N ASP A 150 6.97 4.16 8.25
CA ASP A 150 5.92 4.20 9.27
C ASP A 150 6.20 5.40 10.17
N PHE A 151 5.18 6.21 10.40
CA PHE A 151 5.29 7.52 11.02
C PHE A 151 4.80 7.47 12.47
N ASP A 152 5.48 8.18 13.37
CA ASP A 152 4.96 8.43 14.71
C ASP A 152 3.82 9.45 14.71
N ASN A 153 3.23 9.74 15.87
CA ASN A 153 2.05 10.61 15.95
C ASN A 153 2.33 12.06 15.52
N GLU A 154 3.54 12.57 15.76
CA GLU A 154 3.93 13.93 15.37
C GLU A 154 4.19 13.99 13.86
N GLU A 155 4.93 13.01 13.35
CA GLU A 155 5.20 12.84 11.93
C GLU A 155 3.91 12.62 11.12
N MET A 156 2.94 11.88 11.67
CA MET A 156 1.63 11.71 11.03
C MET A 156 0.90 13.03 10.82
N LEU A 157 0.97 13.95 11.80
CA LEU A 157 0.35 15.27 11.65
C LEU A 157 1.02 16.10 10.55
N GLU A 158 2.35 16.05 10.50
CA GLU A 158 3.13 16.74 9.46
C GLU A 158 2.79 16.19 8.06
N VAL A 159 2.80 14.86 7.89
CA VAL A 159 2.51 14.20 6.63
C VAL A 159 1.05 14.41 6.20
N LYS A 160 0.08 14.37 7.13
CA LYS A 160 -1.34 14.67 6.83
C LYS A 160 -1.51 16.08 6.26
N LYS A 161 -0.81 17.09 6.79
CA LYS A 161 -0.84 18.44 6.21
C LYS A 161 -0.34 18.47 4.77
N GLN A 162 0.74 17.75 4.48
CA GLN A 162 1.26 17.63 3.11
C GLN A 162 0.27 16.90 2.19
N TYR A 163 -0.44 15.87 2.70
CA TYR A 163 -1.50 15.17 1.95
C TYR A 163 -2.67 16.09 1.61
N VAL A 164 -3.13 16.92 2.56
CA VAL A 164 -4.18 17.92 2.29
C VAL A 164 -3.81 18.84 1.14
N LEU A 165 -2.57 19.35 1.14
CA LEU A 165 -2.07 20.21 0.07
C LEU A 165 -2.02 19.46 -1.26
N ARG A 166 -1.60 18.20 -1.25
CA ARG A 166 -1.53 17.37 -2.46
C ARG A 166 -2.91 17.07 -3.03
N ILE A 167 -3.88 16.73 -2.18
CA ILE A 167 -5.28 16.49 -2.59
C ILE A 167 -5.84 17.75 -3.25
N LYS A 168 -5.69 18.92 -2.60
CA LYS A 168 -6.14 20.20 -3.16
C LYS A 168 -5.49 20.49 -4.50
N HIS A 169 -4.17 20.35 -4.60
CA HIS A 169 -3.45 20.55 -5.85
C HIS A 169 -3.98 19.67 -7.00
N ILE A 170 -4.31 18.40 -6.71
CA ILE A 170 -4.90 17.49 -7.69
C ILE A 170 -6.29 17.98 -8.10
N CYS A 171 -7.15 18.31 -7.15
CA CYS A 171 -8.51 18.79 -7.43
C CYS A 171 -8.52 20.09 -8.22
N ASP A 172 -7.68 21.05 -7.87
CA ASP A 172 -7.55 22.33 -8.57
C ASP A 172 -7.13 22.13 -10.05
N ASN A 173 -6.16 21.25 -10.30
CA ASN A 173 -5.71 20.95 -11.67
C ASN A 173 -6.73 20.16 -12.49
N GLU A 174 -7.61 19.41 -11.86
CA GLU A 174 -8.71 18.68 -12.53
C GLU A 174 -10.00 19.51 -12.60
N ASN A 175 -9.98 20.77 -12.13
CA ASN A 175 -11.15 21.67 -12.06
C ASN A 175 -12.32 21.07 -11.25
N VAL A 176 -12.03 20.47 -10.11
CA VAL A 176 -12.99 19.88 -9.19
C VAL A 176 -12.86 20.54 -7.83
N GLU A 177 -13.98 20.99 -7.27
CA GLU A 177 -14.03 21.50 -5.91
C GLU A 177 -14.10 20.33 -4.90
N ILE A 178 -13.52 20.50 -3.72
CA ILE A 178 -13.58 19.51 -2.64
C ILE A 178 -13.79 20.16 -1.28
N ASP A 179 -14.74 19.66 -0.52
CA ASP A 179 -15.04 20.12 0.83
C ASP A 179 -13.96 19.68 1.83
N LYS A 180 -13.78 20.49 2.90
CA LYS A 180 -12.84 20.17 3.99
C LYS A 180 -13.20 18.85 4.67
N ASP A 181 -14.50 18.59 4.86
CA ASP A 181 -14.99 17.36 5.49
C ASP A 181 -14.73 16.14 4.61
N ALA A 182 -14.88 16.28 3.30
CA ALA A 182 -14.53 15.24 2.33
C ALA A 182 -13.02 14.92 2.36
N VAL A 183 -12.16 15.93 2.42
CA VAL A 183 -10.70 15.73 2.59
C VAL A 183 -10.39 15.01 3.89
N SER A 184 -11.02 15.42 5.00
CA SER A 184 -10.83 14.79 6.30
C SER A 184 -11.26 13.32 6.30
N ALA A 185 -12.37 13.00 5.66
CA ALA A 185 -12.87 11.63 5.49
C ALA A 185 -11.94 10.78 4.61
N LEU A 186 -11.46 11.32 3.49
CA LEU A 186 -10.48 10.64 2.64
C LEU A 186 -9.20 10.28 3.41
N LEU A 187 -8.70 11.22 4.22
CA LEU A 187 -7.54 10.99 5.05
C LEU A 187 -7.81 9.98 6.16
N LYS A 188 -8.93 10.09 6.87
CA LYS A 188 -9.30 9.17 7.95
C LYS A 188 -9.30 7.72 7.46
N ASN A 189 -9.83 7.49 6.27
CA ASN A 189 -10.08 6.15 5.76
C ASN A 189 -8.90 5.52 4.97
N ASN A 190 -7.98 6.34 4.47
CA ASN A 190 -6.95 5.84 3.56
C ASN A 190 -5.51 6.16 3.99
N PHE A 191 -5.31 7.06 4.95
CA PHE A 191 -3.96 7.37 5.41
C PHE A 191 -3.29 6.12 6.04
N PRO A 192 -2.03 5.84 5.72
CA PRO A 192 -1.08 6.64 4.96
C PRO A 192 -0.96 6.30 3.45
N ASP A 193 -1.93 5.63 2.84
CA ASP A 193 -1.89 5.23 1.44
C ASP A 193 -2.38 6.36 0.50
N MET A 194 -1.44 7.18 0.02
CA MET A 194 -1.75 8.25 -0.94
C MET A 194 -2.24 7.71 -2.29
N ARG A 195 -1.80 6.51 -2.70
CA ARG A 195 -2.23 5.89 -3.96
C ARG A 195 -3.73 5.60 -3.92
N SER A 196 -4.23 5.05 -2.81
CA SER A 196 -5.66 4.81 -2.60
C SER A 196 -6.47 6.10 -2.61
N ILE A 197 -5.97 7.18 -2.01
CA ILE A 197 -6.62 8.50 -2.05
C ILE A 197 -6.74 8.99 -3.49
N VAL A 198 -5.66 8.96 -4.27
CA VAL A 198 -5.66 9.41 -5.67
C VAL A 198 -6.58 8.57 -6.55
N ASN A 199 -6.63 7.26 -6.33
CA ASN A 199 -7.55 6.37 -7.05
C ASN A 199 -9.02 6.70 -6.74
N LYS A 200 -9.37 7.00 -5.48
CA LYS A 200 -10.72 7.42 -5.11
C LYS A 200 -11.08 8.77 -5.73
N LEU A 201 -10.17 9.74 -5.73
CA LEU A 201 -10.36 10.99 -6.45
C LEU A 201 -10.61 10.75 -7.95
N GLN A 202 -9.81 9.90 -8.58
CA GLN A 202 -9.99 9.54 -9.99
C GLN A 202 -11.36 8.93 -10.26
N SER A 203 -11.84 8.02 -9.40
CA SER A 203 -13.16 7.41 -9.54
C SER A 203 -14.28 8.46 -9.51
N MET A 204 -14.22 9.41 -8.57
CA MET A 204 -15.21 10.51 -8.49
C MET A 204 -15.15 11.45 -9.70
N ILE A 205 -13.95 11.78 -10.17
CA ILE A 205 -13.74 12.64 -11.34
C ILE A 205 -14.24 11.96 -12.64
N ILE A 206 -14.06 10.64 -12.77
CA ILE A 206 -14.58 9.88 -13.92
C ILE A 206 -16.12 9.87 -13.93
N GLN A 207 -16.75 9.87 -12.75
CA GLN A 207 -18.21 9.98 -12.59
C GLN A 207 -18.72 11.41 -12.84
N ASN A 208 -17.87 12.33 -13.30
CA ASN A 208 -18.17 13.74 -13.57
C ASN A 208 -18.66 14.52 -12.33
N VAL A 209 -18.20 14.15 -11.14
CA VAL A 209 -18.43 14.92 -9.92
C VAL A 209 -17.61 16.20 -9.99
N SER A 210 -18.26 17.35 -10.10
CA SER A 210 -17.60 18.66 -10.14
C SER A 210 -17.31 19.23 -8.74
N HIS A 211 -18.04 18.77 -7.74
CA HIS A 211 -17.89 19.17 -6.33
C HIS A 211 -17.95 17.93 -5.43
N ILE A 212 -16.81 17.57 -4.83
CA ILE A 212 -16.66 16.40 -3.97
C ILE A 212 -17.08 16.77 -2.55
N THR A 213 -18.18 16.19 -2.08
CA THR A 213 -18.74 16.35 -0.73
C THR A 213 -18.44 15.10 0.11
N LEU A 214 -18.72 15.18 1.42
CA LEU A 214 -18.63 14.04 2.33
C LEU A 214 -19.46 12.84 1.86
N GLU A 215 -20.66 13.09 1.28
CA GLU A 215 -21.52 12.02 0.76
C GLU A 215 -20.87 11.23 -0.37
N HIS A 216 -20.15 11.90 -1.27
CA HIS A 216 -19.43 11.21 -2.36
C HIS A 216 -18.34 10.29 -1.82
N VAL A 217 -17.59 10.75 -0.79
CA VAL A 217 -16.56 9.93 -0.13
C VAL A 217 -17.18 8.77 0.63
N SER A 218 -18.30 9.00 1.31
CA SER A 218 -19.03 7.96 2.05
C SER A 218 -19.60 6.90 1.12
N LYS A 219 -20.19 7.29 -0.01
CA LYS A 219 -20.70 6.34 -1.04
C LYS A 219 -19.57 5.47 -1.62
N THR A 220 -18.38 6.03 -1.79
CA THR A 220 -17.21 5.26 -2.27
C THR A 220 -16.71 4.27 -1.21
N ASN A 221 -17.02 4.50 0.07
CA ASN A 221 -16.71 3.59 1.18
C ASN A 221 -17.91 2.69 1.57
N SER A 222 -19.14 3.07 1.19
CA SER A 222 -20.37 2.38 1.57
C SER A 222 -20.68 1.13 0.72
N GLU A 223 -19.77 0.72 -0.16
CA GLU A 223 -19.97 -0.51 -0.93
C GLU A 223 -20.10 -1.76 -0.03
N CYS A 224 -19.71 -1.66 1.24
CA CYS A 224 -19.81 -2.76 2.20
C CYS A 224 -20.84 -2.52 3.34
N THR A 225 -21.46 -1.33 3.46
CA THR A 225 -22.48 -1.09 4.51
C THR A 225 -23.71 -1.99 4.33
N ASP A 226 -24.10 -2.27 3.09
CA ASP A 226 -25.18 -3.20 2.78
C ASP A 226 -24.89 -4.62 3.33
N ILE A 227 -23.60 -5.00 3.37
CA ILE A 227 -23.16 -6.29 3.96
C ILE A 227 -23.29 -6.24 5.49
N PHE A 228 -23.00 -5.11 6.13
CA PHE A 228 -23.12 -4.97 7.59
C PHE A 228 -24.58 -5.10 8.02
N ASP A 229 -25.49 -4.41 7.33
CA ASP A 229 -26.93 -4.55 7.56
C ASP A 229 -27.41 -5.96 7.25
N LEU A 230 -26.85 -6.59 6.23
CA LEU A 230 -27.14 -7.97 5.86
C LEU A 230 -26.68 -8.96 6.95
N VAL A 231 -25.51 -8.73 7.56
CA VAL A 231 -25.00 -9.53 8.68
C VAL A 231 -25.89 -9.38 9.93
N ILE A 232 -26.34 -8.17 10.25
CA ILE A 232 -27.08 -7.88 11.47
C ILE A 232 -28.58 -8.21 11.33
N ASN A 233 -29.20 -7.76 10.23
CA ASN A 233 -30.66 -7.65 10.14
C ASN A 233 -31.33 -8.70 9.24
N SER A 234 -30.61 -9.26 8.24
CA SER A 234 -31.25 -10.10 7.25
C SER A 234 -31.46 -11.54 7.73
N ASN A 235 -32.68 -12.07 7.55
CA ASN A 235 -33.08 -13.43 7.90
C ASN A 235 -33.21 -14.37 6.69
N ASP A 236 -33.17 -13.84 5.46
CA ASP A 236 -33.32 -14.65 4.25
C ASP A 236 -31.96 -15.07 3.69
N SER A 237 -31.59 -16.34 3.93
CA SER A 237 -30.34 -16.89 3.46
C SER A 237 -30.24 -16.99 1.94
N VAL A 238 -31.38 -17.11 1.23
CA VAL A 238 -31.40 -17.23 -0.25
C VAL A 238 -31.21 -15.85 -0.88
N GLU A 239 -31.84 -14.82 -0.34
CA GLU A 239 -31.68 -13.45 -0.79
C GLU A 239 -30.24 -12.96 -0.50
N ASN A 240 -29.73 -13.25 0.69
CA ASN A 240 -28.35 -12.96 1.08
C ASN A 240 -27.35 -13.57 0.12
N TYR A 241 -27.54 -14.85 -0.24
CA TYR A 241 -26.68 -15.53 -1.22
C TYR A 241 -26.69 -14.80 -2.57
N LYS A 242 -27.87 -14.45 -3.08
CA LYS A 242 -27.99 -13.74 -4.37
C LYS A 242 -27.29 -12.40 -4.36
N ILE A 243 -27.50 -11.59 -3.30
CA ILE A 243 -26.87 -10.27 -3.14
C ILE A 243 -25.35 -10.41 -3.08
N LEU A 244 -24.84 -11.30 -2.22
CA LEU A 244 -23.40 -11.48 -2.03
C LEU A 244 -22.71 -11.97 -3.29
N VAL A 245 -23.29 -12.95 -3.99
CA VAL A 245 -22.70 -13.48 -5.22
C VAL A 245 -22.78 -12.48 -6.38
N SER A 246 -23.92 -11.81 -6.58
CA SER A 246 -24.06 -10.86 -7.70
C SER A 246 -23.20 -9.63 -7.55
N ASN A 247 -23.05 -9.08 -6.34
CA ASN A 247 -22.43 -7.78 -6.14
C ASN A 247 -20.98 -7.86 -5.68
N TYR A 248 -20.58 -8.97 -5.02
CA TYR A 248 -19.32 -9.06 -4.29
C TYR A 248 -18.41 -10.22 -4.69
N SER A 249 -18.77 -11.05 -5.66
CA SER A 249 -17.96 -12.19 -6.11
C SER A 249 -16.53 -11.79 -6.54
N ASN A 250 -16.37 -10.63 -7.11
CA ASN A 250 -15.07 -10.08 -7.54
C ASN A 250 -14.36 -9.23 -6.46
N LYS A 251 -14.99 -9.05 -5.28
CA LYS A 251 -14.53 -8.15 -4.21
C LYS A 251 -14.33 -8.88 -2.88
N VAL A 252 -14.03 -10.18 -2.91
CA VAL A 252 -13.93 -11.02 -1.71
C VAL A 252 -12.93 -10.46 -0.70
N ASP A 253 -11.78 -9.97 -1.15
CA ASP A 253 -10.75 -9.38 -0.29
C ASP A 253 -11.23 -8.10 0.40
N GLU A 254 -11.92 -7.25 -0.35
CA GLU A 254 -12.48 -6.01 0.15
C GLU A 254 -13.53 -6.29 1.22
N VAL A 255 -14.42 -7.25 0.98
CA VAL A 255 -15.46 -7.68 1.94
C VAL A 255 -14.85 -8.22 3.23
N LEU A 256 -13.92 -9.17 3.14
CA LEU A 256 -13.29 -9.75 4.33
C LEU A 256 -12.49 -8.71 5.12
N ASN A 257 -11.82 -7.78 4.45
CA ASN A 257 -11.09 -6.69 5.11
C ASN A 257 -12.05 -5.70 5.78
N SER A 258 -13.16 -5.36 5.12
CA SER A 258 -14.19 -4.47 5.64
C SER A 258 -14.88 -5.07 6.86
N LEU A 259 -15.22 -6.36 6.84
CA LEU A 259 -15.75 -7.08 8.01
C LEU A 259 -14.75 -7.11 9.19
N GLY A 260 -13.45 -7.10 8.92
CA GLY A 260 -12.41 -7.10 9.96
C GLY A 260 -12.12 -5.75 10.60
N LYS A 261 -12.50 -4.64 9.94
CA LYS A 261 -12.20 -3.26 10.42
C LYS A 261 -13.43 -2.39 10.47
N GLU A 262 -14.03 -2.10 9.32
CA GLU A 262 -15.13 -1.13 9.20
C GLU A 262 -16.41 -1.63 9.89
N PHE A 263 -16.68 -2.93 9.83
CA PHE A 263 -17.81 -3.52 10.54
C PHE A 263 -17.68 -3.41 12.06
N ILE A 264 -16.47 -3.56 12.59
CA ILE A 264 -16.20 -3.37 14.02
C ILE A 264 -16.44 -1.90 14.43
N GLU A 265 -15.97 -0.93 13.61
CA GLU A 265 -16.24 0.49 13.83
C GLU A 265 -17.75 0.79 13.74
N TYR A 266 -18.46 0.18 12.79
CA TYR A 266 -19.90 0.31 12.64
C TYR A 266 -20.65 -0.20 13.88
N ILE A 267 -20.26 -1.37 14.42
CA ILE A 267 -20.81 -1.91 15.67
C ILE A 267 -20.58 -0.95 16.84
N ILE A 268 -19.36 -0.44 17.02
CA ILE A 268 -19.02 0.46 18.13
C ILE A 268 -19.85 1.74 18.08
N ASN A 269 -20.10 2.27 16.88
CA ASN A 269 -20.78 3.55 16.70
C ASN A 269 -22.32 3.44 16.71
N SER A 270 -22.87 2.34 16.17
CA SER A 270 -24.31 2.23 15.89
C SER A 270 -25.02 1.09 16.62
N HIS A 271 -24.29 0.08 17.11
CA HIS A 271 -24.85 -1.14 17.71
C HIS A 271 -24.05 -1.55 18.96
N GLN A 272 -24.09 -0.71 19.99
CA GLN A 272 -23.31 -0.93 21.22
C GLN A 272 -23.61 -2.26 21.92
N GLU A 273 -24.81 -2.79 21.76
CA GLU A 273 -25.23 -4.11 22.26
C GLU A 273 -24.46 -5.27 21.65
N LEU A 274 -23.90 -5.08 20.44
CA LEU A 274 -23.11 -6.08 19.71
C LEU A 274 -21.61 -6.01 20.00
N THR A 275 -21.13 -5.05 20.78
CA THR A 275 -19.71 -4.88 21.10
C THR A 275 -19.09 -6.10 21.79
N ARG A 276 -19.88 -6.86 22.54
CA ARG A 276 -19.46 -8.13 23.16
C ARG A 276 -19.00 -9.19 22.14
N PHE A 277 -19.43 -9.08 20.88
CA PHE A 277 -19.07 -10.04 19.81
C PHE A 277 -17.80 -9.67 19.05
N ILE A 278 -17.22 -8.48 19.29
CA ILE A 278 -16.02 -8.01 18.58
C ILE A 278 -14.88 -9.04 18.59
N PRO A 279 -14.54 -9.68 19.74
CA PRO A 279 -13.49 -10.71 19.73
C PRO A 279 -13.82 -11.90 18.81
N HIS A 280 -15.08 -12.33 18.80
CA HIS A 280 -15.52 -13.44 17.96
C HIS A 280 -15.50 -13.06 16.47
N ILE A 281 -15.98 -11.87 16.13
CA ILE A 281 -15.94 -11.33 14.76
C ILE A 281 -14.51 -11.30 14.26
N THR A 282 -13.57 -10.79 15.07
CA THR A 282 -12.15 -10.72 14.71
C THR A 282 -11.54 -12.09 14.44
N ILE A 283 -11.83 -13.07 15.30
CA ILE A 283 -11.34 -14.45 15.14
C ILE A 283 -11.94 -15.11 13.89
N CYS A 284 -13.24 -14.95 13.67
CA CYS A 284 -13.95 -15.47 12.52
C CYS A 284 -13.37 -14.93 11.21
N VAL A 285 -13.23 -13.60 11.10
CA VAL A 285 -12.70 -12.96 9.89
C VAL A 285 -11.25 -13.39 9.64
N ALA A 286 -10.39 -13.43 10.66
CA ALA A 286 -9.00 -13.87 10.53
C ALA A 286 -8.90 -15.31 10.04
N LYS A 287 -9.77 -16.21 10.54
CA LYS A 287 -9.88 -17.61 10.09
C LYS A 287 -10.15 -17.68 8.58
N TYR A 288 -11.13 -16.95 8.07
CA TYR A 288 -11.49 -16.99 6.66
C TYR A 288 -10.51 -16.25 5.76
N GLN A 289 -9.87 -15.18 6.23
CA GLN A 289 -8.76 -14.54 5.51
C GLN A 289 -7.58 -15.50 5.30
N SER A 290 -7.25 -16.32 6.31
CA SER A 290 -6.17 -17.31 6.18
C SER A 290 -6.55 -18.49 5.27
N GLN A 291 -7.80 -18.92 5.28
CA GLN A 291 -8.29 -20.04 4.49
C GLN A 291 -8.54 -19.70 3.01
N LYS A 292 -8.79 -18.45 2.69
CA LYS A 292 -9.13 -17.97 1.33
C LYS A 292 -8.16 -18.47 0.25
N ASN A 293 -6.86 -18.40 0.53
CA ASN A 293 -5.83 -18.79 -0.43
C ASN A 293 -5.75 -20.30 -0.69
N ASN A 294 -6.37 -21.11 0.18
CA ASN A 294 -6.41 -22.56 0.09
C ASN A 294 -7.77 -23.06 -0.41
N CYS A 295 -8.75 -22.18 -0.60
CA CYS A 295 -10.05 -22.54 -1.17
C CYS A 295 -10.01 -22.54 -2.70
N ILE A 296 -10.72 -23.48 -3.31
CA ILE A 296 -10.91 -23.55 -4.78
C ILE A 296 -11.67 -22.30 -5.25
N ASP A 297 -12.68 -21.89 -4.49
CA ASP A 297 -13.48 -20.69 -4.78
C ASP A 297 -13.46 -19.75 -3.56
N PRO A 298 -12.77 -18.60 -3.66
CA PRO A 298 -12.74 -17.60 -2.59
C PRO A 298 -14.12 -17.05 -2.20
N VAL A 299 -15.10 -17.06 -3.11
CA VAL A 299 -16.47 -16.60 -2.83
C VAL A 299 -17.11 -17.47 -1.75
N VAL A 300 -16.85 -18.78 -1.74
CA VAL A 300 -17.35 -19.70 -0.70
C VAL A 300 -16.81 -19.32 0.68
N CYS A 301 -15.54 -18.89 0.78
CA CYS A 301 -14.96 -18.42 2.03
C CYS A 301 -15.64 -17.14 2.54
N MET A 302 -15.95 -16.20 1.64
CA MET A 302 -16.68 -14.99 1.98
C MET A 302 -18.09 -15.29 2.50
N LEU A 303 -18.83 -16.14 1.77
CA LEU A 303 -20.19 -16.57 2.17
C LEU A 303 -20.18 -17.27 3.53
N ALA A 304 -19.23 -18.18 3.75
CA ALA A 304 -19.09 -18.90 5.01
C ALA A 304 -18.79 -17.94 6.17
N CYS A 305 -17.92 -16.95 5.95
CA CYS A 305 -17.64 -15.90 6.94
C CYS A 305 -18.91 -15.14 7.33
N VAL A 306 -19.65 -14.63 6.33
CA VAL A 306 -20.89 -13.87 6.56
C VAL A 306 -21.92 -14.71 7.32
N TYR A 307 -22.11 -15.98 6.92
CA TYR A 307 -23.09 -16.86 7.60
C TYR A 307 -22.66 -17.24 9.01
N GLU A 308 -21.38 -17.49 9.28
CA GLU A 308 -20.87 -17.75 10.64
C GLU A 308 -21.08 -16.52 11.54
N LEU A 309 -20.85 -15.31 11.04
CA LEU A 309 -21.13 -14.07 11.75
C LEU A 309 -22.61 -13.88 12.03
N GLN A 310 -23.49 -14.12 11.05
CA GLN A 310 -24.95 -14.08 11.24
C GLN A 310 -25.42 -15.05 12.30
N GLN A 311 -24.96 -16.30 12.27
CA GLN A 311 -25.31 -17.31 13.27
C GLN A 311 -24.87 -16.90 14.66
N THR A 312 -23.66 -16.37 14.80
CA THR A 312 -23.12 -15.91 16.09
C THR A 312 -23.95 -14.80 16.69
N ILE A 313 -24.28 -13.79 15.88
CA ILE A 313 -25.09 -12.65 16.34
C ILE A 313 -26.49 -13.09 16.73
N ARG A 314 -27.11 -14.00 15.97
CA ARG A 314 -28.50 -14.46 16.20
C ARG A 314 -28.66 -15.42 17.36
N GLN A 315 -27.70 -16.29 17.63
CA GLN A 315 -27.82 -17.31 18.69
C GLN A 315 -27.80 -16.70 20.10
N GLN A 316 -27.48 -15.44 20.23
CA GLN A 316 -27.29 -14.78 21.53
C GLN A 316 -28.04 -13.45 21.68
N ILE A 317 -28.84 -13.03 20.68
CA ILE A 317 -29.91 -12.05 20.81
C ILE A 317 -31.20 -12.78 21.21
#